data_c6fe7f842b05cd6d8b0ef574e3d905a6
#
_entry.id   c6fe7f842b05cd6d8b0ef574e3d905a6
#
_cell.length_a   1.000
_cell.length_b   1.000
_cell.length_c   1.000
_cell.angle_alpha   90.00
_cell.angle_beta   90.00
_cell.angle_gamma   90.00
#
_symmetry.space_group_name_H-M   'P 1'
#
loop_
_entity.id
_entity.type
_entity.pdbx_description
1 polymer ?
#
loop_
_entity_poly.entity_id
_entity_poly.type
_entity_poly.pdbx_seq_one_letter_code
_entity_poly.pdbx_strand_id
1 'polypeptide(L)'
;PTGTGTLVAEDSSGNITIGEGLVHTGDTNTKIKFPAADTVTVETGGSERARIDTSGRLLIGTTTEGHSNADDLTIATAGTTGITIRSGSSNNGNIFFSDATSGAGEYQGMVYYSHTDNKLNFATLGTDRLVIDSNGNTNISGITTCTEIAPSYSQLSHRNLLLNGNMQIAQRGTSFTGVTATQSTYPVDRFLFGTSGSSAWTVAQSTAGSVLANTGFAQAVKVDCTTADASLGATDEFWLTQRLEAQNLQHLRYGNAAAKSLTLSFWTRSNKTGDFGFWMYSADGGRQYATTYTINSADTWEKKVITIPGDTSGTINNDNGPGLECRWYLGAGSSYAGTPSNAWTGTLTNRTTTMNLADSTSNEWYLTGVQLEVGTVDTPFESRSYGDELLRCKRYYHHWVDSWTAEKTLGMIWASYDSSGAHACLKLDPQMRAIPTLKVANATDAWVYIDGNSDNFDTIQANSTGRWTNQTIELYALGNLSTTLGRAAFVRVKSTPNTTYLAFDAEL
;
A
#
# COMPACT_ATOMS: atom_id res chain seq x y z
N PRO A 1 64.99 15.39 54.82
CA PRO A 1 65.48 14.04 54.55
C PRO A 1 66.19 14.06 53.23
N THR A 2 67.49 14.10 53.28
CA THR A 2 68.39 14.02 52.16
C THR A 2 68.72 12.53 51.93
N GLY A 3 67.84 11.83 51.30
CA GLY A 3 68.10 10.49 50.81
C GLY A 3 68.64 10.59 49.37
N THR A 4 69.95 10.56 49.25
CA THR A 4 70.62 10.20 47.98
C THR A 4 70.49 8.69 47.72
N GLY A 5 69.26 8.26 47.53
CA GLY A 5 69.00 6.93 47.02
C GLY A 5 69.18 6.95 45.47
N THR A 6 70.02 6.13 44.95
CA THR A 6 70.10 5.84 43.51
C THR A 6 68.73 5.34 43.08
N LEU A 7 68.01 6.22 42.46
CA LEU A 7 66.59 5.92 42.05
C LEU A 7 66.49 4.87 40.95
N VAL A 8 67.62 4.55 40.37
CA VAL A 8 67.70 3.64 39.22
C VAL A 8 69.07 2.95 39.20
N ALA A 9 69.10 1.66 39.18
CA ALA A 9 70.32 0.89 38.92
C ALA A 9 70.38 0.52 37.46
N GLU A 10 71.46 0.85 36.78
CA GLU A 10 71.77 0.40 35.44
C GLU A 10 72.47 -0.96 35.52
N ASP A 11 72.01 -1.93 34.81
CA ASP A 11 72.68 -3.24 34.69
C ASP A 11 73.83 -3.18 33.67
N SER A 12 74.59 -4.23 33.57
CA SER A 12 75.76 -4.34 32.66
C SER A 12 75.39 -4.31 31.16
N SER A 13 74.13 -4.32 30.82
CA SER A 13 73.59 -4.23 29.47
C SER A 13 72.94 -2.88 29.16
N GLY A 14 73.01 -1.90 30.09
CA GLY A 14 72.43 -0.58 29.94
C GLY A 14 70.95 -0.49 30.25
N ASN A 15 70.34 -1.52 30.88
CA ASN A 15 68.96 -1.47 31.33
C ASN A 15 68.82 -0.83 32.69
N ILE A 16 67.76 -0.12 32.88
CA ILE A 16 67.36 0.48 34.14
C ILE A 16 66.59 -0.53 34.98
N THR A 17 67.08 -0.96 36.12
CA THR A 17 66.41 -1.85 37.04
C THR A 17 65.49 -1.03 37.96
N ILE A 18 64.19 -1.24 37.84
CA ILE A 18 63.15 -0.64 38.68
C ILE A 18 62.60 -1.73 39.58
N GLY A 19 62.56 -1.50 40.89
CA GLY A 19 62.02 -2.47 41.86
C GLY A 19 60.54 -2.72 41.65
N GLU A 20 59.67 -2.21 42.54
CA GLU A 20 58.22 -2.49 42.48
C GLU A 20 57.41 -1.55 41.57
N GLY A 21 57.96 -0.40 41.16
CA GLY A 21 57.23 0.53 40.31
C GLY A 21 57.70 1.98 40.30
N LEU A 22 57.13 2.76 39.41
CA LEU A 22 57.31 4.22 39.27
C LEU A 22 56.19 4.93 39.99
N VAL A 23 56.50 5.81 40.96
CA VAL A 23 55.52 6.56 41.79
C VAL A 23 55.58 8.03 41.42
N HIS A 24 54.45 8.66 41.27
CA HIS A 24 54.35 10.11 41.05
C HIS A 24 54.74 10.89 42.32
N THR A 25 55.69 11.81 42.21
CA THR A 25 56.16 12.63 43.36
C THR A 25 54.97 13.51 43.87
N GLY A 26 54.66 13.36 45.17
CA GLY A 26 53.57 14.07 45.81
C GLY A 26 52.20 13.40 45.75
N ASP A 27 52.10 12.30 44.99
CA ASP A 27 50.89 11.46 44.92
C ASP A 27 51.31 9.98 44.91
N THR A 28 51.49 9.41 46.07
CA THR A 28 52.02 8.05 46.27
C THR A 28 51.05 6.94 45.90
N ASN A 29 49.79 7.28 45.56
CA ASN A 29 48.74 6.35 45.18
C ASN A 29 48.49 6.32 43.66
N THR A 30 49.27 7.12 42.87
CA THR A 30 49.28 7.09 41.40
C THR A 30 50.66 6.57 40.93
N LYS A 31 50.63 5.41 40.25
CA LYS A 31 51.89 4.68 39.92
C LYS A 31 51.70 3.67 38.80
N ILE A 32 52.85 3.33 38.13
CA ILE A 32 52.99 2.15 37.29
C ILE A 32 53.71 1.09 38.11
N LYS A 33 53.15 -0.09 38.23
CA LYS A 33 53.70 -1.19 39.02
C LYS A 33 54.05 -2.40 38.19
N PHE A 34 54.95 -3.22 38.70
CA PHE A 34 55.36 -4.54 38.22
C PHE A 34 55.09 -5.57 39.34
N PRO A 35 53.78 -5.90 39.60
CA PRO A 35 53.39 -6.66 40.79
C PRO A 35 53.78 -8.15 40.74
N ALA A 36 54.08 -8.68 39.54
CA ALA A 36 54.53 -10.04 39.29
C ALA A 36 55.35 -10.09 37.99
N ALA A 37 56.02 -11.23 37.72
CA ALA A 37 56.65 -11.46 36.45
C ALA A 37 55.62 -11.29 35.31
N ASP A 38 56.08 -10.73 34.19
CA ASP A 38 55.29 -10.52 32.96
C ASP A 38 53.96 -9.73 33.18
N THR A 39 53.90 -8.91 34.25
CA THR A 39 52.70 -8.11 34.58
C THR A 39 53.03 -6.63 34.77
N VAL A 40 52.30 -5.76 34.09
CA VAL A 40 52.36 -4.30 34.25
C VAL A 40 51.01 -3.79 34.68
N THR A 41 50.93 -2.94 35.73
CA THR A 41 49.67 -2.30 36.18
C THR A 41 49.78 -0.80 36.25
N VAL A 42 48.67 -0.12 35.99
CA VAL A 42 48.47 1.34 36.19
C VAL A 42 47.49 1.52 37.32
N GLU A 43 47.93 2.25 38.38
CA GLU A 43 47.09 2.59 39.54
C GLU A 43 46.83 4.10 39.62
N THR A 44 45.64 4.49 39.97
CA THR A 44 45.26 5.86 40.34
C THR A 44 44.36 5.81 41.57
N GLY A 45 44.57 6.75 42.54
CA GLY A 45 43.79 6.73 43.77
C GLY A 45 43.93 5.44 44.59
N GLY A 46 45.07 4.75 44.48
CA GLY A 46 45.35 3.49 45.17
C GLY A 46 44.62 2.25 44.57
N SER A 47 43.91 2.40 43.45
CA SER A 47 43.23 1.30 42.79
C SER A 47 43.80 1.05 41.40
N GLU A 48 43.93 -0.21 41.03
CA GLU A 48 44.33 -0.63 39.68
C GLU A 48 43.26 -0.19 38.67
N ARG A 49 43.66 0.45 37.57
CA ARG A 49 42.80 0.93 36.50
C ARG A 49 42.98 0.17 35.22
N ALA A 50 44.20 -0.27 34.95
CA ALA A 50 44.55 -1.09 33.77
C ALA A 50 45.69 -2.02 34.07
N ARG A 51 45.76 -3.15 33.37
CA ARG A 51 46.92 -4.07 33.39
C ARG A 51 47.21 -4.67 32.03
N ILE A 52 48.47 -4.99 31.79
CA ILE A 52 48.88 -6.03 30.88
C ILE A 52 49.21 -7.25 31.75
N ASP A 53 48.53 -8.35 31.55
CA ASP A 53 48.68 -9.55 32.33
C ASP A 53 49.79 -10.47 31.78
N THR A 54 50.05 -11.61 32.46
CA THR A 54 51.10 -12.59 32.07
C THR A 54 50.89 -13.21 30.68
N SER A 55 49.71 -13.10 30.07
CA SER A 55 49.38 -13.56 28.72
C SER A 55 49.45 -12.44 27.68
N GLY A 56 49.80 -11.19 28.08
CA GLY A 56 49.92 -10.03 27.21
C GLY A 56 48.59 -9.33 26.92
N ARG A 57 47.52 -9.65 27.64
CA ARG A 57 46.19 -9.08 27.46
C ARG A 57 46.03 -7.73 28.15
N LEU A 58 45.37 -6.77 27.54
CA LEU A 58 45.06 -5.47 28.14
C LEU A 58 43.71 -5.53 28.84
N LEU A 59 43.70 -5.43 30.17
CA LEU A 59 42.51 -5.42 31.00
C LEU A 59 42.30 -4.01 31.58
N ILE A 60 41.14 -3.44 31.43
CA ILE A 60 40.74 -2.09 31.92
C ILE A 60 39.61 -2.21 32.91
N GLY A 61 39.84 -1.78 34.15
CA GLY A 61 38.85 -1.82 35.22
C GLY A 61 38.54 -3.20 35.79
N THR A 62 39.29 -4.22 35.41
CA THR A 62 39.15 -5.60 35.86
C THR A 62 40.50 -6.30 35.93
N THR A 63 40.58 -7.37 36.74
CA THR A 63 41.72 -8.28 36.81
C THR A 63 41.42 -9.64 36.18
N THR A 64 40.19 -9.81 35.64
CA THR A 64 39.71 -11.05 35.03
C THR A 64 39.53 -10.80 33.55
N GLU A 65 40.06 -11.72 32.75
CA GLU A 65 39.94 -11.73 31.29
C GLU A 65 38.52 -12.02 30.81
N GLY A 66 38.22 -11.67 29.55
CA GLY A 66 37.01 -12.02 28.84
C GLY A 66 36.96 -13.49 28.40
N HIS A 67 36.14 -13.77 27.38
CA HIS A 67 36.09 -15.10 26.78
C HIS A 67 37.33 -15.39 25.97
N SER A 68 37.90 -16.61 26.07
CA SER A 68 39.19 -17.01 25.47
C SER A 68 39.36 -16.79 23.95
N ASN A 69 38.28 -16.52 23.22
CA ASN A 69 38.34 -16.18 21.80
C ASN A 69 38.28 -14.66 21.53
N ALA A 70 38.24 -13.82 22.59
CA ALA A 70 38.08 -12.37 22.48
C ALA A 70 38.53 -11.66 23.77
N ASP A 71 39.71 -12.05 24.33
CA ASP A 71 40.19 -11.59 25.63
C ASP A 71 41.43 -10.69 25.56
N ASP A 72 41.98 -10.42 24.36
CA ASP A 72 43.16 -9.56 24.17
C ASP A 72 42.92 -8.14 24.75
N LEU A 73 41.69 -7.62 24.66
CA LEU A 73 41.23 -6.38 25.30
C LEU A 73 39.94 -6.63 26.08
N THR A 74 40.01 -6.58 27.39
CA THR A 74 38.81 -6.66 28.26
C THR A 74 38.59 -5.34 29.00
N ILE A 75 37.40 -4.76 28.86
CA ILE A 75 36.97 -3.57 29.59
C ILE A 75 35.79 -3.96 30.47
N ALA A 76 35.92 -3.84 31.80
CA ALA A 76 34.84 -4.19 32.72
C ALA A 76 34.82 -3.23 33.92
N THR A 77 33.61 -2.87 34.37
CA THR A 77 33.36 -2.08 35.56
C THR A 77 32.17 -2.69 36.32
N ALA A 78 31.99 -2.27 37.58
CA ALA A 78 30.82 -2.68 38.38
C ALA A 78 29.49 -2.04 37.90
N GLY A 79 29.53 -1.07 36.98
CA GLY A 79 28.39 -0.39 36.44
C GLY A 79 28.26 -0.54 34.90
N THR A 80 27.62 0.42 34.25
CA THR A 80 27.55 0.47 32.79
C THR A 80 28.94 0.63 32.19
N THR A 81 29.30 -0.26 31.27
CA THR A 81 30.63 -0.31 30.65
C THR A 81 30.48 0.00 29.17
N GLY A 82 31.42 0.71 28.57
CA GLY A 82 31.33 1.06 27.15
C GLY A 82 32.61 1.58 26.54
N ILE A 83 32.63 1.64 25.22
CA ILE A 83 33.66 2.27 24.39
C ILE A 83 33.01 3.41 23.63
N THR A 84 33.58 4.60 23.71
CA THR A 84 33.16 5.75 22.88
C THR A 84 34.18 5.91 21.74
N ILE A 85 33.70 5.73 20.48
CA ILE A 85 34.44 6.07 19.30
C ILE A 85 33.99 7.45 18.85
N ARG A 86 34.82 8.47 19.02
CA ARG A 86 34.53 9.85 18.63
C ARG A 86 35.27 10.22 17.37
N SER A 87 34.52 10.61 16.33
CA SER A 87 35.04 11.15 15.07
C SER A 87 34.49 12.56 14.81
N GLY A 88 34.97 13.23 13.78
CA GLY A 88 34.44 14.52 13.36
C GLY A 88 33.04 14.38 12.75
N SER A 89 32.25 15.49 12.77
CA SER A 89 30.87 15.53 12.29
C SER A 89 30.64 15.16 10.83
N SER A 90 31.71 15.11 10.04
CA SER A 90 31.68 14.73 8.62
C SER A 90 32.50 13.46 8.35
N ASN A 91 32.79 12.66 9.39
CA ASN A 91 33.63 11.47 9.30
C ASN A 91 32.89 10.27 9.91
N ASN A 92 33.40 9.06 9.63
CA ASN A 92 32.84 7.84 10.18
C ASN A 92 33.54 7.45 11.50
N GLY A 93 32.79 6.94 12.44
CA GLY A 93 33.31 6.15 13.57
C GLY A 93 33.29 4.66 13.18
N ASN A 94 34.43 3.99 13.17
CA ASN A 94 34.58 2.65 12.58
C ASN A 94 35.04 1.59 13.57
N ILE A 95 34.57 0.36 13.41
CA ILE A 95 35.15 -0.89 13.91
C ILE A 95 35.42 -1.77 12.68
N PHE A 96 36.68 -2.10 12.42
CA PHE A 96 37.07 -2.94 11.30
C PHE A 96 37.41 -4.37 11.74
N PHE A 97 37.06 -5.33 10.91
CA PHE A 97 37.47 -6.72 10.99
C PHE A 97 38.39 -6.98 9.79
N SER A 98 39.69 -7.16 10.09
CA SER A 98 40.76 -7.22 9.11
C SER A 98 41.48 -8.53 9.19
N ASP A 99 41.88 -9.10 8.06
CA ASP A 99 42.73 -10.25 7.90
C ASP A 99 44.02 -9.93 7.11
N ALA A 100 44.25 -8.65 6.81
CA ALA A 100 45.37 -8.15 6.04
C ALA A 100 46.03 -6.93 6.68
N THR A 101 47.25 -6.65 6.31
CA THR A 101 48.01 -5.46 6.78
C THR A 101 48.10 -4.37 5.72
N SER A 102 47.48 -4.56 4.56
CA SER A 102 47.44 -3.56 3.50
C SER A 102 46.31 -3.85 2.49
N GLY A 103 45.85 -2.81 1.83
CA GLY A 103 44.84 -2.90 0.77
C GLY A 103 43.41 -3.11 1.29
N ALA A 104 42.52 -3.63 0.42
CA ALA A 104 41.11 -3.78 0.75
C ALA A 104 40.83 -4.78 1.89
N GLY A 105 41.71 -5.76 2.12
CA GLY A 105 41.58 -6.72 3.21
C GLY A 105 41.55 -6.09 4.61
N GLU A 106 42.09 -4.87 4.77
CA GLU A 106 42.12 -4.17 6.06
C GLU A 106 40.75 -3.76 6.56
N TYR A 107 39.72 -3.64 5.68
CA TYR A 107 38.41 -3.10 6.00
C TYR A 107 37.23 -3.81 5.32
N GLN A 108 37.39 -5.07 4.97
CA GLN A 108 36.33 -5.83 4.30
C GLN A 108 35.13 -6.14 5.20
N GLY A 109 35.38 -6.34 6.51
CA GLY A 109 34.32 -6.42 7.51
C GLY A 109 34.30 -5.15 8.34
N MET A 110 33.15 -4.49 8.45
CA MET A 110 33.07 -3.28 9.26
C MET A 110 31.68 -3.01 9.84
N VAL A 111 31.70 -2.39 11.02
CA VAL A 111 30.53 -1.70 11.60
C VAL A 111 30.93 -0.25 11.76
N TYR A 112 30.16 0.65 11.16
CA TYR A 112 30.48 2.07 11.23
C TYR A 112 29.24 2.97 11.30
N TYR A 113 29.41 4.11 11.95
CA TYR A 113 28.43 5.18 11.96
C TYR A 113 28.89 6.35 11.09
N SER A 114 28.10 6.70 10.07
CA SER A 114 28.33 7.89 9.22
C SER A 114 27.70 9.10 9.90
N HIS A 115 28.51 10.04 10.39
CA HIS A 115 28.00 11.29 10.94
C HIS A 115 27.46 12.24 9.87
N THR A 116 27.92 12.12 8.62
CA THR A 116 27.43 12.95 7.49
C THR A 116 25.95 12.68 7.22
N ASP A 117 25.56 11.41 7.20
CA ASP A 117 24.21 10.96 6.83
C ASP A 117 23.38 10.47 8.01
N ASN A 118 23.99 10.42 9.21
CA ASN A 118 23.40 9.85 10.43
C ASN A 118 22.91 8.40 10.21
N LYS A 119 23.79 7.53 9.67
CA LYS A 119 23.50 6.13 9.37
C LYS A 119 24.38 5.18 10.13
N LEU A 120 23.80 4.09 10.64
CA LEU A 120 24.55 2.94 11.16
C LEU A 120 24.62 1.88 10.09
N ASN A 121 25.84 1.44 9.74
CA ASN A 121 26.11 0.55 8.62
C ASN A 121 26.85 -0.70 9.09
N PHE A 122 26.48 -1.85 8.51
CA PHE A 122 27.18 -3.11 8.62
C PHE A 122 27.61 -3.53 7.20
N ALA A 123 28.89 -3.72 6.99
CA ALA A 123 29.41 -4.00 5.67
C ALA A 123 30.23 -5.29 5.63
N THR A 124 30.19 -5.97 4.49
CA THR A 124 31.06 -7.10 4.15
C THR A 124 31.58 -6.93 2.73
N LEU A 125 32.84 -7.30 2.49
CA LEU A 125 33.53 -7.08 1.22
C LEU A 125 33.49 -5.60 0.78
N GLY A 126 33.63 -4.68 1.75
CA GLY A 126 33.57 -3.24 1.51
C GLY A 126 32.20 -2.70 1.06
N THR A 127 31.16 -3.50 1.12
CA THR A 127 29.80 -3.13 0.66
C THR A 127 28.81 -3.19 1.81
N ASP A 128 27.99 -2.16 1.98
CA ASP A 128 26.94 -2.11 2.98
C ASP A 128 25.90 -3.20 2.74
N ARG A 129 25.63 -4.00 3.77
CA ARG A 129 24.64 -5.10 3.75
C ARG A 129 23.41 -4.80 4.58
N LEU A 130 23.59 -4.09 5.68
CA LEU A 130 22.53 -3.62 6.55
C LEU A 130 22.79 -2.14 6.86
N VAL A 131 21.83 -1.29 6.58
CA VAL A 131 21.88 0.15 6.85
C VAL A 131 20.64 0.54 7.65
N ILE A 132 20.84 1.23 8.77
CA ILE A 132 19.77 1.90 9.51
C ILE A 132 19.95 3.40 9.26
N ASP A 133 18.95 4.04 8.60
CA ASP A 133 19.00 5.46 8.27
C ASP A 133 18.59 6.37 9.45
N SER A 134 18.71 7.68 9.26
CA SER A 134 18.35 8.70 10.28
C SER A 134 16.88 8.67 10.71
N ASN A 135 15.99 8.05 9.95
CA ASN A 135 14.57 7.88 10.27
C ASN A 135 14.27 6.53 10.93
N GLY A 136 15.29 5.69 11.14
CA GLY A 136 15.13 4.34 11.69
C GLY A 136 14.73 3.28 10.66
N ASN A 137 14.68 3.61 9.37
CA ASN A 137 14.40 2.61 8.34
C ASN A 137 15.58 1.68 8.14
N THR A 138 15.30 0.41 7.98
CA THR A 138 16.32 -0.62 7.78
C THR A 138 16.33 -1.08 6.32
N ASN A 139 17.48 -0.96 5.66
CA ASN A 139 17.73 -1.49 4.32
C ASN A 139 18.68 -2.66 4.39
N ILE A 140 18.28 -3.82 3.86
CA ILE A 140 19.08 -5.04 3.80
C ILE A 140 19.35 -5.39 2.35
N SER A 141 20.65 -5.39 1.94
CA SER A 141 21.08 -5.78 0.60
C SER A 141 21.27 -7.29 0.54
N GLY A 142 20.43 -7.99 -0.21
CA GLY A 142 20.52 -9.44 -0.39
C GLY A 142 19.25 -10.17 0.01
N ILE A 143 19.37 -11.50 0.17
CA ILE A 143 18.24 -12.34 0.59
C ILE A 143 18.20 -12.38 2.12
N THR A 144 17.08 -11.97 2.68
CA THR A 144 16.79 -12.10 4.11
C THR A 144 15.99 -13.38 4.34
N THR A 145 16.58 -14.35 5.03
CA THR A 145 15.86 -15.55 5.49
C THR A 145 15.49 -15.35 6.96
N CYS A 146 14.20 -15.31 7.25
CA CYS A 146 13.67 -15.23 8.60
C CYS A 146 12.66 -16.34 8.84
N THR A 147 12.62 -16.85 10.06
CA THR A 147 11.66 -17.89 10.47
C THR A 147 10.24 -17.28 10.53
N GLU A 148 10.15 -16.00 10.83
CA GLU A 148 8.89 -15.26 10.89
C GLU A 148 9.16 -13.76 10.62
N ILE A 149 8.33 -13.14 9.78
CA ILE A 149 8.22 -11.68 9.68
C ILE A 149 6.88 -11.33 10.28
N ALA A 150 6.87 -10.81 11.50
CA ALA A 150 5.67 -10.31 12.17
C ALA A 150 5.58 -8.80 11.99
N PRO A 151 4.94 -8.27 10.93
CA PRO A 151 4.77 -6.84 10.76
C PRO A 151 3.81 -6.33 11.83
N SER A 152 4.24 -5.36 12.61
CA SER A 152 3.43 -4.82 13.71
C SER A 152 2.14 -4.16 13.23
N TYR A 153 2.03 -3.76 11.97
CA TYR A 153 0.94 -2.89 11.49
C TYR A 153 0.40 -3.18 10.08
N SER A 154 1.01 -4.04 9.25
CA SER A 154 0.52 -4.32 7.90
C SER A 154 0.56 -5.80 7.53
N GLN A 155 -0.32 -6.23 6.63
CA GLN A 155 -0.30 -7.58 6.04
C GLN A 155 0.79 -7.66 4.97
N LEU A 156 1.45 -8.82 4.84
CA LEU A 156 2.47 -9.05 3.79
C LEU A 156 1.85 -9.25 2.41
N SER A 157 0.58 -9.67 2.35
CA SER A 157 -0.17 -9.89 1.12
C SER A 157 -1.61 -9.38 1.30
N HIS A 158 -2.29 -9.12 0.21
CA HIS A 158 -3.65 -8.57 0.21
C HIS A 158 -3.77 -7.25 0.99
N ARG A 159 -2.70 -6.43 0.92
CA ARG A 159 -2.62 -5.15 1.65
C ARG A 159 -3.61 -4.14 1.13
N ASN A 160 -3.75 -4.06 -0.21
CA ASN A 160 -4.68 -3.13 -0.82
C ASN A 160 -6.12 -3.62 -0.66
N LEU A 161 -6.88 -2.93 0.18
CA LEU A 161 -8.30 -3.20 0.43
C LEU A 161 -9.18 -2.79 -0.75
N LEU A 162 -8.70 -1.84 -1.59
CA LEU A 162 -9.39 -1.41 -2.79
C LEU A 162 -9.06 -2.34 -3.96
N LEU A 163 -10.03 -2.50 -4.85
CA LEU A 163 -9.90 -3.28 -6.06
C LEU A 163 -9.66 -2.36 -7.26
N ASN A 164 -8.94 -2.87 -8.26
CA ASN A 164 -8.65 -2.15 -9.50
C ASN A 164 -7.96 -0.79 -9.29
N GLY A 165 -7.13 -0.69 -8.26
CA GLY A 165 -6.45 0.57 -7.90
C GLY A 165 -5.50 1.10 -8.98
N ASN A 166 -5.04 0.24 -9.90
CA ASN A 166 -4.24 0.60 -11.08
C ASN A 166 -5.10 0.90 -12.33
N MET A 167 -6.44 0.93 -12.20
CA MET A 167 -7.40 1.30 -13.23
C MET A 167 -7.37 0.44 -14.50
N GLN A 168 -6.93 -0.82 -14.41
CA GLN A 168 -6.73 -1.69 -15.59
C GLN A 168 -8.00 -2.35 -16.10
N ILE A 169 -8.98 -2.60 -15.24
CA ILE A 169 -10.19 -3.34 -15.59
C ILE A 169 -11.33 -2.36 -15.89
N ALA A 170 -11.91 -2.46 -17.09
CA ALA A 170 -13.00 -1.61 -17.57
C ALA A 170 -14.00 -2.43 -18.39
N GLN A 171 -14.74 -3.32 -17.73
CA GLN A 171 -15.67 -4.26 -18.38
C GLN A 171 -16.88 -3.57 -19.03
N ARG A 172 -17.28 -2.38 -18.55
CA ARG A 172 -18.45 -1.64 -19.04
C ARG A 172 -18.16 -0.74 -20.25
N GLY A 173 -16.87 -0.63 -20.60
CA GLY A 173 -16.38 0.30 -21.62
C GLY A 173 -15.31 1.23 -21.07
N THR A 174 -14.61 1.93 -21.95
CA THR A 174 -13.45 2.76 -21.60
C THR A 174 -13.72 4.26 -21.68
N SER A 175 -14.89 4.70 -22.19
CA SER A 175 -15.23 6.12 -22.31
C SER A 175 -16.73 6.32 -22.29
N PHE A 176 -17.18 7.27 -21.48
CA PHE A 176 -18.57 7.65 -21.28
C PHE A 176 -18.67 9.17 -21.39
N THR A 177 -19.42 9.62 -22.40
CA THR A 177 -19.59 11.05 -22.72
C THR A 177 -20.97 11.54 -22.32
N GLY A 178 -21.11 12.82 -22.00
CA GLY A 178 -22.40 13.44 -21.65
C GLY A 178 -22.96 12.91 -20.32
N VAL A 179 -22.10 12.51 -19.38
CA VAL A 179 -22.51 12.03 -18.05
C VAL A 179 -23.07 13.21 -17.26
N THR A 180 -24.32 13.09 -16.78
CA THR A 180 -25.05 14.11 -16.03
C THR A 180 -25.67 13.53 -14.75
N ALA A 181 -26.30 14.35 -13.95
CA ALA A 181 -26.86 14.03 -12.63
C ALA A 181 -27.78 12.79 -12.56
N THR A 182 -28.33 12.32 -13.66
CA THR A 182 -29.20 11.14 -13.69
C THR A 182 -28.47 9.82 -13.90
N GLN A 183 -27.15 9.86 -14.06
CA GLN A 183 -26.35 8.71 -14.45
C GLN A 183 -25.27 8.39 -13.41
N SER A 184 -25.25 7.14 -12.96
CA SER A 184 -24.14 6.57 -12.21
C SER A 184 -23.26 5.80 -13.19
N THR A 185 -21.99 6.20 -13.35
CA THR A 185 -21.11 5.72 -14.39
C THR A 185 -19.84 5.12 -13.80
N TYR A 186 -19.45 3.93 -14.26
CA TYR A 186 -18.21 3.27 -13.88
C TYR A 186 -17.19 3.37 -15.03
N PRO A 187 -16.31 4.39 -15.03
CA PRO A 187 -15.27 4.54 -16.07
C PRO A 187 -14.26 3.39 -16.08
N VAL A 188 -14.05 2.80 -14.92
CA VAL A 188 -13.35 1.54 -14.69
C VAL A 188 -14.11 0.75 -13.63
N ASP A 189 -13.93 -0.54 -13.61
CA ASP A 189 -14.62 -1.40 -12.64
C ASP A 189 -14.33 -0.97 -11.21
N ARG A 190 -15.37 -1.04 -10.36
CA ARG A 190 -15.39 -0.67 -8.94
C ARG A 190 -15.33 0.82 -8.65
N PHE A 191 -14.91 1.67 -9.57
CA PHE A 191 -14.91 3.13 -9.38
C PHE A 191 -16.13 3.76 -10.04
N LEU A 192 -17.03 4.26 -9.22
CA LEU A 192 -18.25 4.94 -9.63
C LEU A 192 -18.02 6.44 -9.67
N PHE A 193 -18.27 7.09 -10.80
CA PHE A 193 -18.40 8.53 -10.89
C PHE A 193 -19.85 8.92 -10.66
N GLY A 194 -20.09 9.80 -9.70
CA GLY A 194 -21.38 10.39 -9.39
C GLY A 194 -21.34 11.91 -9.55
N THR A 195 -22.41 12.47 -10.05
CA THR A 195 -22.56 13.91 -10.24
C THR A 195 -24.01 14.34 -9.98
N SER A 196 -24.18 15.54 -9.44
CA SER A 196 -25.45 16.25 -9.37
C SER A 196 -25.27 17.68 -9.88
N GLY A 197 -26.34 18.38 -10.15
CA GLY A 197 -26.30 19.75 -10.72
C GLY A 197 -26.33 19.77 -12.25
N SER A 198 -25.93 20.88 -12.83
CA SER A 198 -26.08 21.19 -14.27
C SER A 198 -24.84 20.88 -15.10
N SER A 199 -23.73 20.49 -14.48
CA SER A 199 -22.51 20.12 -15.18
C SER A 199 -22.63 18.80 -15.96
N ALA A 200 -21.90 18.67 -17.06
CA ALA A 200 -21.75 17.42 -17.80
C ALA A 200 -20.28 17.04 -17.96
N TRP A 201 -20.05 15.74 -18.07
CA TRP A 201 -18.71 15.17 -17.98
C TRP A 201 -18.44 14.13 -19.06
N THR A 202 -17.19 14.01 -19.43
CA THR A 202 -16.66 12.79 -20.03
C THR A 202 -15.81 12.08 -18.98
N VAL A 203 -16.14 10.83 -18.66
CA VAL A 203 -15.35 9.99 -17.75
C VAL A 203 -14.81 8.77 -18.49
N ALA A 204 -13.52 8.52 -18.36
CA ALA A 204 -12.87 7.52 -19.18
C ALA A 204 -11.73 6.81 -18.46
N GLN A 205 -11.45 5.58 -18.87
CA GLN A 205 -10.14 4.96 -18.69
C GLN A 205 -9.19 5.62 -19.70
N SER A 206 -8.22 6.36 -19.19
CA SER A 206 -7.21 7.01 -20.02
C SER A 206 -5.98 6.11 -20.12
N THR A 207 -5.51 5.86 -21.36
CA THR A 207 -4.16 5.37 -21.55
C THR A 207 -3.23 6.49 -21.14
N ALA A 208 -2.64 6.34 -20.00
CA ALA A 208 -1.71 7.31 -19.49
C ALA A 208 -0.42 7.23 -20.30
N GLY A 209 -0.30 8.02 -21.33
CA GLY A 209 0.88 8.08 -22.19
C GLY A 209 2.20 8.17 -21.40
N SER A 210 3.27 8.59 -22.01
CA SER A 210 4.63 8.73 -21.43
C SER A 210 4.72 9.40 -20.05
N VAL A 211 3.66 10.09 -19.61
CA VAL A 211 3.60 10.81 -18.32
C VAL A 211 3.54 9.87 -17.11
N LEU A 212 2.98 8.65 -17.24
CA LEU A 212 2.99 7.63 -16.19
C LEU A 212 4.16 6.65 -16.27
N ALA A 213 5.01 6.75 -17.28
CA ALA A 213 6.14 5.82 -17.49
C ALA A 213 7.04 5.69 -16.23
N ASN A 214 7.17 6.74 -15.44
CA ASN A 214 7.99 6.74 -14.23
C ASN A 214 7.25 6.24 -12.97
N THR A 215 5.92 6.02 -13.04
CA THR A 215 5.13 5.56 -11.89
C THR A 215 4.84 4.06 -11.93
N GLY A 216 5.05 3.40 -13.07
CA GLY A 216 4.74 1.98 -13.27
C GLY A 216 3.26 1.70 -13.57
N PHE A 217 2.41 2.72 -13.73
CA PHE A 217 0.99 2.55 -14.05
C PHE A 217 0.74 2.84 -15.55
N ALA A 218 -0.05 1.96 -16.20
CA ALA A 218 -0.39 2.08 -17.62
C ALA A 218 -1.72 2.81 -17.85
N GLN A 219 -2.61 2.82 -16.86
CA GLN A 219 -3.97 3.33 -16.96
C GLN A 219 -4.30 4.27 -15.80
N ALA A 220 -5.22 5.21 -16.05
CA ALA A 220 -5.80 6.10 -15.06
C ALA A 220 -7.29 6.34 -15.36
N VAL A 221 -8.08 6.71 -14.37
CA VAL A 221 -9.37 7.35 -14.61
C VAL A 221 -9.12 8.79 -14.99
N LYS A 222 -9.77 9.27 -16.05
CA LYS A 222 -9.90 10.69 -16.43
C LYS A 222 -11.32 11.17 -16.16
N VAL A 223 -11.46 12.31 -15.52
CA VAL A 223 -12.72 13.06 -15.37
C VAL A 223 -12.51 14.40 -16.05
N ASP A 224 -13.31 14.69 -17.07
CA ASP A 224 -13.18 15.82 -17.98
C ASP A 224 -14.49 16.62 -17.99
N CYS A 225 -14.45 17.89 -17.66
CA CYS A 225 -15.62 18.75 -17.63
C CYS A 225 -15.99 19.17 -19.06
N THR A 226 -17.18 18.78 -19.54
CA THR A 226 -17.64 19.10 -20.90
C THR A 226 -18.75 20.17 -20.93
N THR A 227 -19.44 20.35 -19.82
CA THR A 227 -20.37 21.48 -19.60
C THR A 227 -20.06 22.10 -18.24
N ALA A 228 -19.66 23.36 -18.25
CA ALA A 228 -19.26 24.06 -17.04
C ALA A 228 -20.45 24.47 -16.19
N ASP A 229 -20.25 24.43 -14.87
CA ASP A 229 -21.12 24.99 -13.84
C ASP A 229 -20.25 25.76 -12.83
N ALA A 230 -20.06 27.05 -13.07
CA ALA A 230 -19.24 27.91 -12.21
C ALA A 230 -19.92 28.29 -10.90
N SER A 231 -21.23 28.08 -10.78
CA SER A 231 -22.05 28.50 -9.64
C SER A 231 -22.90 27.34 -9.12
N LEU A 232 -22.24 26.42 -8.42
CA LEU A 232 -22.88 25.23 -7.90
C LEU A 232 -24.08 25.56 -6.99
N GLY A 233 -25.18 24.87 -7.20
CA GLY A 233 -26.30 24.86 -6.26
C GLY A 233 -25.87 24.31 -4.89
N ALA A 234 -26.56 24.65 -3.84
CA ALA A 234 -26.14 24.30 -2.47
C ALA A 234 -25.94 22.79 -2.24
N THR A 235 -26.69 21.96 -2.95
CA THR A 235 -26.65 20.49 -2.82
C THR A 235 -25.97 19.79 -3.99
N ASP A 236 -25.37 20.55 -4.90
CA ASP A 236 -24.62 19.95 -6.02
C ASP A 236 -23.33 19.33 -5.52
N GLU A 237 -22.99 18.18 -6.05
CA GLU A 237 -21.73 17.48 -5.74
C GLU A 237 -21.32 16.57 -6.89
N PHE A 238 -20.02 16.38 -7.07
CA PHE A 238 -19.45 15.43 -8.01
C PHE A 238 -18.18 14.81 -7.47
N TRP A 239 -18.06 13.48 -7.67
CA TRP A 239 -17.05 12.68 -6.99
C TRP A 239 -16.76 11.39 -7.75
N LEU A 240 -15.57 10.80 -7.46
CA LEU A 240 -15.27 9.40 -7.78
C LEU A 240 -15.27 8.60 -6.48
N THR A 241 -15.85 7.40 -6.47
CA THR A 241 -15.96 6.59 -5.25
C THR A 241 -15.73 5.12 -5.49
N GLN A 242 -15.24 4.42 -4.45
CA GLN A 242 -15.29 2.96 -4.34
C GLN A 242 -15.82 2.55 -2.98
N ARG A 243 -16.70 1.53 -2.96
CA ARG A 243 -17.24 0.92 -1.74
C ARG A 243 -16.60 -0.42 -1.49
N LEU A 244 -16.40 -0.75 -0.21
CA LEU A 244 -15.81 -1.99 0.26
C LEU A 244 -16.85 -2.81 1.02
N GLU A 245 -16.88 -4.14 0.81
CA GLU A 245 -17.76 -5.03 1.57
C GLU A 245 -17.36 -5.07 3.04
N ALA A 246 -18.35 -4.99 3.92
CA ALA A 246 -18.17 -4.97 5.37
C ALA A 246 -17.45 -6.22 5.90
N GLN A 247 -17.77 -7.41 5.39
CA GLN A 247 -17.13 -8.66 5.79
C GLN A 247 -15.59 -8.69 5.54
N ASN A 248 -15.10 -7.90 4.59
CA ASN A 248 -13.67 -7.81 4.28
C ASN A 248 -12.90 -6.89 5.24
N LEU A 249 -13.60 -6.19 6.16
CA LEU A 249 -13.05 -5.13 6.99
C LEU A 249 -12.99 -5.48 8.50
N GLN A 250 -13.36 -6.70 8.89
CA GLN A 250 -13.46 -7.11 10.29
C GLN A 250 -12.13 -6.98 11.06
N HIS A 251 -11.00 -7.15 10.37
CA HIS A 251 -9.66 -7.01 10.94
C HIS A 251 -9.29 -5.56 11.32
N LEU A 252 -10.06 -4.54 10.86
CA LEU A 252 -9.89 -3.14 11.25
C LEU A 252 -10.33 -2.88 12.70
N ARG A 253 -11.19 -3.74 13.27
CA ARG A 253 -11.68 -3.62 14.65
C ARG A 253 -12.35 -2.29 14.95
N TYR A 254 -13.09 -1.72 13.97
CA TYR A 254 -13.80 -0.47 14.17
C TYR A 254 -14.89 -0.61 15.24
N GLY A 255 -15.15 0.47 16.00
CA GLY A 255 -16.00 0.43 17.19
C GLY A 255 -15.27 -0.05 18.47
N ASN A 256 -13.95 -0.15 18.43
CA ASN A 256 -13.13 -0.62 19.55
C ASN A 256 -11.92 0.29 19.75
N ALA A 257 -11.42 0.40 20.99
CA ALA A 257 -10.21 1.17 21.30
C ALA A 257 -8.95 0.68 20.53
N ALA A 258 -8.96 -0.57 20.04
CA ALA A 258 -7.90 -1.14 19.22
C ALA A 258 -8.16 -0.98 17.70
N ALA A 259 -9.06 -0.10 17.29
CA ALA A 259 -9.35 0.21 15.89
C ALA A 259 -8.08 0.59 15.14
N LYS A 260 -7.88 -0.04 13.98
CA LYS A 260 -6.67 0.14 13.18
C LYS A 260 -6.76 1.39 12.31
N SER A 261 -5.68 2.15 12.25
CA SER A 261 -5.52 3.22 11.27
C SER A 261 -5.39 2.65 9.87
N LEU A 262 -5.78 3.44 8.89
CA LEU A 262 -5.62 3.16 7.47
C LEU A 262 -4.69 4.20 6.85
N THR A 263 -3.93 3.79 5.85
CA THR A 263 -3.19 4.69 4.97
C THR A 263 -3.71 4.55 3.56
N LEU A 264 -4.16 5.68 3.00
CA LEU A 264 -4.55 5.80 1.61
C LEU A 264 -3.41 6.46 0.83
N SER A 265 -2.91 5.79 -0.19
CA SER A 265 -1.96 6.37 -1.14
C SER A 265 -2.50 6.31 -2.55
N PHE A 266 -2.22 7.33 -3.37
CA PHE A 266 -2.66 7.39 -4.76
C PHE A 266 -1.85 8.41 -5.56
N TRP A 267 -1.88 8.28 -6.88
CA TRP A 267 -1.37 9.27 -7.80
C TRP A 267 -2.53 10.05 -8.42
N THR A 268 -2.39 11.35 -8.47
CA THR A 268 -3.38 12.26 -9.06
C THR A 268 -2.71 13.34 -9.88
N ARG A 269 -3.44 13.86 -10.87
CA ARG A 269 -3.05 14.98 -11.72
C ARG A 269 -4.29 15.80 -12.04
N SER A 270 -4.16 17.11 -12.12
CA SER A 270 -5.19 18.01 -12.66
C SER A 270 -4.51 19.25 -13.23
N ASN A 271 -5.12 19.89 -14.21
CA ASN A 271 -4.74 21.24 -14.63
C ASN A 271 -5.16 22.31 -13.59
N LYS A 272 -6.08 21.96 -12.67
CA LYS A 272 -6.50 22.82 -11.58
C LYS A 272 -5.76 22.47 -10.30
N THR A 273 -5.06 23.45 -9.72
CA THR A 273 -4.33 23.33 -8.45
C THR A 273 -5.18 23.72 -7.26
N GLY A 274 -4.78 23.30 -6.06
CA GLY A 274 -5.45 23.64 -4.79
C GLY A 274 -5.91 22.41 -4.02
N ASP A 275 -6.72 22.62 -3.02
CA ASP A 275 -7.15 21.61 -2.06
C ASP A 275 -8.41 20.89 -2.54
N PHE A 276 -8.29 19.61 -2.79
CA PHE A 276 -9.38 18.68 -3.09
C PHE A 276 -9.79 17.93 -1.82
N GLY A 277 -11.06 17.49 -1.76
CA GLY A 277 -11.58 16.73 -0.63
C GLY A 277 -11.42 15.22 -0.79
N PHE A 278 -11.11 14.55 0.31
CA PHE A 278 -11.28 13.10 0.45
C PHE A 278 -12.22 12.82 1.62
N TRP A 279 -13.20 11.94 1.39
CA TRP A 279 -14.19 11.56 2.38
C TRP A 279 -14.29 10.04 2.48
N MET A 280 -14.38 9.55 3.71
CA MET A 280 -14.62 8.15 4.01
C MET A 280 -15.89 8.02 4.85
N TYR A 281 -16.74 7.08 4.49
CA TYR A 281 -18.00 6.80 5.19
C TYR A 281 -18.05 5.36 5.66
N SER A 282 -18.33 5.16 6.94
CA SER A 282 -18.68 3.88 7.52
C SER A 282 -20.20 3.74 7.53
N ALA A 283 -20.73 2.94 6.59
CA ALA A 283 -22.17 2.84 6.37
C ALA A 283 -22.91 2.26 7.57
N ASP A 284 -22.39 1.16 8.14
CA ASP A 284 -23.00 0.50 9.30
C ASP A 284 -22.94 1.35 10.56
N GLY A 285 -21.82 2.02 10.78
CA GLY A 285 -21.61 2.88 11.94
C GLY A 285 -22.26 4.25 11.81
N GLY A 286 -22.73 4.64 10.62
CA GLY A 286 -23.24 5.97 10.33
C GLY A 286 -22.21 7.07 10.56
N ARG A 287 -20.91 6.79 10.42
CA ARG A 287 -19.82 7.71 10.76
C ARG A 287 -18.99 8.05 9.54
N GLN A 288 -18.40 9.23 9.58
CA GLN A 288 -17.72 9.83 8.43
C GLN A 288 -16.41 10.49 8.89
N TYR A 289 -15.43 10.43 8.00
CA TYR A 289 -14.15 11.12 8.12
C TYR A 289 -13.93 11.95 6.86
N ALA A 290 -13.49 13.18 6.98
CA ALA A 290 -13.16 14.02 5.85
C ALA A 290 -11.84 14.75 6.05
N THR A 291 -11.07 14.84 4.98
CA THR A 291 -9.76 15.52 4.94
C THR A 291 -9.52 16.11 3.56
N THR A 292 -8.38 16.73 3.36
CA THR A 292 -7.96 17.32 2.09
C THR A 292 -6.65 16.72 1.59
N TYR A 293 -6.43 16.84 0.27
CA TYR A 293 -5.14 16.68 -0.36
C TYR A 293 -4.93 17.83 -1.36
N THR A 294 -3.72 18.35 -1.44
CA THR A 294 -3.40 19.50 -2.28
C THR A 294 -2.73 19.06 -3.58
N ILE A 295 -3.22 19.51 -4.74
CA ILE A 295 -2.50 19.44 -6.00
C ILE A 295 -1.68 20.73 -6.13
N ASN A 296 -0.34 20.62 -6.11
CA ASN A 296 0.57 21.77 -6.04
C ASN A 296 0.92 22.32 -7.43
N SER A 297 1.01 21.46 -8.44
CA SER A 297 1.45 21.82 -9.77
C SER A 297 0.47 21.35 -10.82
N ALA A 298 0.01 22.28 -11.66
CA ALA A 298 -0.87 21.95 -12.77
C ALA A 298 -0.20 20.93 -13.71
N ASP A 299 -1.00 20.02 -14.24
CA ASP A 299 -0.60 19.02 -15.22
C ASP A 299 0.54 18.10 -14.80
N THR A 300 0.78 17.99 -13.49
CA THR A 300 1.86 17.18 -12.93
C THR A 300 1.29 16.03 -12.11
N TRP A 301 1.80 14.82 -12.31
CA TRP A 301 1.46 13.67 -11.47
C TRP A 301 2.10 13.81 -10.10
N GLU A 302 1.28 13.79 -9.06
CA GLU A 302 1.71 13.88 -7.68
C GLU A 302 1.19 12.67 -6.89
N LYS A 303 2.07 12.04 -6.10
CA LYS A 303 1.67 11.02 -5.13
C LYS A 303 1.11 11.70 -3.89
N LYS A 304 -0.05 11.25 -3.44
CA LYS A 304 -0.68 11.70 -2.18
C LYS A 304 -0.75 10.55 -1.20
N VAL A 305 -0.55 10.88 0.07
CA VAL A 305 -0.65 9.94 1.19
C VAL A 305 -1.51 10.57 2.27
N ILE A 306 -2.53 9.85 2.72
CA ILE A 306 -3.47 10.28 3.75
C ILE A 306 -3.52 9.19 4.82
N THR A 307 -3.16 9.51 6.05
CA THR A 307 -3.34 8.61 7.19
C THR A 307 -4.69 8.91 7.85
N ILE A 308 -5.52 7.87 7.99
CA ILE A 308 -6.87 7.94 8.53
C ILE A 308 -6.86 7.19 9.87
N PRO A 309 -7.16 7.84 10.99
CA PRO A 309 -7.21 7.14 12.28
C PRO A 309 -8.33 6.09 12.30
N GLY A 310 -8.14 5.02 13.07
CA GLY A 310 -9.21 4.03 13.26
C GLY A 310 -10.43 4.63 13.95
N ASP A 311 -11.63 4.26 13.50
CA ASP A 311 -12.87 4.69 14.18
C ASP A 311 -13.12 3.83 15.42
N THR A 312 -12.95 4.42 16.59
CA THR A 312 -13.14 3.73 17.88
C THR A 312 -14.61 3.62 18.32
N SER A 313 -15.53 4.23 17.58
CA SER A 313 -16.95 4.35 17.99
C SER A 313 -17.92 3.69 17.02
N GLY A 314 -17.62 3.66 15.73
CA GLY A 314 -18.50 3.09 14.70
C GLY A 314 -18.17 1.61 14.44
N THR A 315 -19.19 0.76 14.45
CA THR A 315 -19.03 -0.67 14.14
C THR A 315 -19.17 -0.93 12.64
N ILE A 316 -18.56 -2.01 12.16
CA ILE A 316 -18.74 -2.54 10.81
C ILE A 316 -19.31 -3.96 10.94
N ASN A 317 -20.44 -4.22 10.27
CA ASN A 317 -21.10 -5.53 10.28
C ASN A 317 -20.28 -6.58 9.53
N ASN A 318 -20.53 -7.87 9.81
CA ASN A 318 -19.90 -8.96 9.07
C ASN A 318 -20.86 -9.48 7.99
N ASP A 319 -21.10 -8.68 6.97
CA ASP A 319 -21.98 -9.01 5.85
C ASP A 319 -21.40 -8.53 4.50
N ASN A 320 -22.12 -8.79 3.42
CA ASN A 320 -21.75 -8.36 2.06
C ASN A 320 -22.27 -6.97 1.68
N GLY A 321 -22.79 -6.20 2.65
CA GLY A 321 -23.18 -4.81 2.49
C GLY A 321 -21.97 -3.87 2.42
N PRO A 322 -22.22 -2.54 2.22
CA PRO A 322 -21.16 -1.54 2.21
C PRO A 322 -20.65 -1.25 3.62
N GLY A 323 -19.42 -1.63 3.95
CA GLY A 323 -18.76 -1.32 5.22
C GLY A 323 -18.09 0.05 5.22
N LEU A 324 -17.25 0.30 4.21
CA LEU A 324 -16.59 1.61 4.00
C LEU A 324 -16.81 2.09 2.57
N GLU A 325 -16.94 3.40 2.41
CA GLU A 325 -16.93 4.10 1.13
C GLU A 325 -15.79 5.11 1.11
N CYS A 326 -14.96 5.08 0.07
CA CYS A 326 -13.89 6.05 -0.19
C CYS A 326 -14.32 6.95 -1.33
N ARG A 327 -14.34 8.28 -1.12
CA ARG A 327 -14.83 9.24 -2.10
C ARG A 327 -13.81 10.38 -2.29
N TRP A 328 -13.42 10.60 -3.53
CA TRP A 328 -12.64 11.76 -3.97
C TRP A 328 -13.60 12.81 -4.50
N TYR A 329 -13.74 13.90 -3.77
CA TYR A 329 -14.58 15.03 -4.18
C TYR A 329 -13.84 15.92 -5.17
N LEU A 330 -14.52 16.24 -6.27
CA LEU A 330 -14.03 17.14 -7.32
C LEU A 330 -14.75 18.50 -7.28
N GLY A 331 -15.81 18.59 -6.49
CA GLY A 331 -16.53 19.79 -6.19
C GLY A 331 -17.83 19.53 -5.44
N ALA A 332 -18.28 20.53 -4.69
CA ALA A 332 -19.57 20.50 -4.02
C ALA A 332 -20.07 21.91 -3.71
N GLY A 333 -21.39 22.04 -3.61
CA GLY A 333 -22.07 23.24 -3.16
C GLY A 333 -22.01 23.45 -1.65
N SER A 334 -22.55 24.58 -1.20
CA SER A 334 -22.38 25.08 0.18
C SER A 334 -22.91 24.15 1.29
N SER A 335 -23.81 23.20 0.98
CA SER A 335 -24.29 22.22 1.95
C SER A 335 -23.24 21.18 2.34
N TYR A 336 -22.19 21.00 1.52
CA TYR A 336 -21.18 19.97 1.69
C TYR A 336 -19.73 20.50 1.68
N ALA A 337 -19.55 21.71 1.12
CA ALA A 337 -18.24 22.34 1.02
C ALA A 337 -17.91 23.15 2.28
N GLY A 338 -16.65 23.09 2.71
CA GLY A 338 -16.15 23.82 3.88
C GLY A 338 -14.79 23.32 4.30
N THR A 339 -14.46 23.45 5.57
CA THR A 339 -13.21 22.91 6.14
C THR A 339 -13.45 21.54 6.73
N PRO A 340 -12.87 20.46 6.17
CA PRO A 340 -12.99 19.11 6.71
C PRO A 340 -12.42 19.00 8.14
N SER A 341 -13.01 18.12 8.94
CA SER A 341 -12.68 18.03 10.38
C SER A 341 -11.42 17.23 10.70
N ASN A 342 -10.93 16.40 9.79
CA ASN A 342 -9.84 15.44 10.01
C ASN A 342 -10.11 14.47 11.18
N ALA A 343 -11.38 14.19 11.47
CA ALA A 343 -11.79 13.32 12.56
C ALA A 343 -13.07 12.54 12.20
N TRP A 344 -13.23 11.36 12.80
CA TRP A 344 -14.48 10.61 12.68
C TRP A 344 -15.61 11.27 13.46
N THR A 345 -16.76 11.46 12.79
CA THR A 345 -17.95 12.07 13.38
C THR A 345 -19.23 11.43 12.85
N GLY A 346 -20.31 11.44 13.62
CA GLY A 346 -21.63 10.95 13.19
C GLY A 346 -22.35 11.92 12.25
N THR A 347 -22.03 13.20 12.28
CA THR A 347 -22.64 14.22 11.41
C THR A 347 -21.55 15.00 10.72
N LEU A 348 -21.60 15.09 9.41
CA LEU A 348 -20.64 15.81 8.59
C LEU A 348 -21.36 16.82 7.72
N THR A 349 -21.18 18.09 8.03
CA THR A 349 -21.62 19.17 7.17
C THR A 349 -20.57 19.49 6.10
N ASN A 350 -19.29 19.48 6.45
CA ASN A 350 -18.18 19.78 5.53
C ASN A 350 -17.50 18.50 5.09
N ARG A 351 -17.86 17.96 3.92
CA ARG A 351 -17.29 16.73 3.34
C ARG A 351 -16.10 16.99 2.45
N THR A 352 -15.98 18.21 1.92
CA THR A 352 -14.94 18.61 0.98
C THR A 352 -14.64 20.10 1.13
N THR A 353 -13.66 20.58 0.38
CA THR A 353 -13.30 21.99 0.24
C THR A 353 -14.28 22.74 -0.68
N THR A 354 -14.02 24.01 -0.91
CA THR A 354 -14.73 24.85 -1.89
C THR A 354 -14.19 24.68 -3.32
N MET A 355 -13.35 23.66 -3.57
CA MET A 355 -12.88 23.32 -4.91
C MET A 355 -14.08 23.04 -5.83
N ASN A 356 -14.04 23.58 -7.03
CA ASN A 356 -15.02 23.33 -8.08
C ASN A 356 -14.30 22.98 -9.40
N LEU A 357 -14.25 21.70 -9.76
CA LEU A 357 -13.68 21.26 -11.04
C LEU A 357 -14.61 21.61 -12.22
N ALA A 358 -15.89 21.86 -11.98
CA ALA A 358 -16.87 22.18 -13.02
C ALA A 358 -16.84 23.66 -13.46
N ASP A 359 -16.02 24.52 -12.89
CA ASP A 359 -16.04 25.96 -13.21
C ASP A 359 -15.50 26.31 -14.62
N SER A 360 -14.91 25.33 -15.32
CA SER A 360 -14.42 25.49 -16.70
C SER A 360 -14.46 24.17 -17.46
N THR A 361 -14.83 24.22 -18.73
CA THR A 361 -14.74 23.06 -19.66
C THR A 361 -13.31 22.66 -20.03
N SER A 362 -12.31 23.42 -19.59
CA SER A 362 -10.90 23.06 -19.73
C SER A 362 -10.37 22.21 -18.57
N ASN A 363 -11.19 22.02 -17.52
CA ASN A 363 -10.73 21.34 -16.33
C ASN A 363 -10.81 19.81 -16.48
N GLU A 364 -9.73 19.17 -16.08
CA GLU A 364 -9.60 17.72 -16.06
C GLU A 364 -8.89 17.26 -14.78
N TRP A 365 -9.22 16.04 -14.36
CA TRP A 365 -8.64 15.39 -13.20
C TRP A 365 -8.40 13.90 -13.47
N TYR A 366 -7.34 13.37 -12.89
CA TYR A 366 -6.89 12.00 -13.10
C TYR A 366 -6.57 11.32 -11.78
N LEU A 367 -6.80 9.99 -11.72
CA LEU A 367 -6.50 9.14 -10.57
C LEU A 367 -5.94 7.78 -11.02
N THR A 368 -4.89 7.32 -10.36
CA THR A 368 -4.37 5.95 -10.49
C THR A 368 -3.53 5.54 -9.29
N GLY A 369 -3.10 4.28 -9.23
CA GLY A 369 -2.22 3.76 -8.18
C GLY A 369 -2.85 3.87 -6.79
N VAL A 370 -4.16 3.65 -6.70
CA VAL A 370 -4.91 3.79 -5.45
C VAL A 370 -4.72 2.57 -4.57
N GLN A 371 -4.19 2.78 -3.37
CA GLN A 371 -4.00 1.76 -2.36
C GLN A 371 -4.50 2.23 -1.00
N LEU A 372 -5.40 1.46 -0.40
CA LEU A 372 -5.85 1.62 0.97
C LEU A 372 -5.35 0.43 1.78
N GLU A 373 -4.53 0.66 2.77
CA GLU A 373 -3.90 -0.39 3.56
C GLU A 373 -3.96 -0.13 5.05
N VAL A 374 -3.87 -1.19 5.85
CA VAL A 374 -3.83 -1.08 7.31
C VAL A 374 -2.46 -0.58 7.74
N GLY A 375 -2.43 0.44 8.58
CA GLY A 375 -1.20 1.02 9.12
C GLY A 375 -1.18 2.55 9.01
N THR A 376 -0.05 3.14 9.35
CA THR A 376 0.17 4.60 9.35
C THR A 376 1.21 5.06 8.34
N VAL A 377 1.79 4.12 7.58
CA VAL A 377 2.84 4.37 6.59
C VAL A 377 2.43 3.73 5.27
N ASP A 378 2.61 4.43 4.17
CA ASP A 378 2.37 3.90 2.84
C ASP A 378 3.48 2.94 2.41
N THR A 379 3.09 1.85 1.78
CA THR A 379 4.02 0.87 1.21
C THR A 379 4.00 0.92 -0.33
N PRO A 380 4.97 0.31 -1.03
CA PRO A 380 4.90 0.19 -2.48
C PRO A 380 3.58 -0.43 -2.93
N PHE A 381 3.05 0.06 -4.05
CA PHE A 381 1.76 -0.40 -4.58
C PHE A 381 1.74 -1.93 -4.77
N GLU A 382 0.70 -2.58 -4.24
CA GLU A 382 0.47 -4.01 -4.39
C GLU A 382 -0.04 -4.32 -5.79
N SER A 383 0.88 -4.65 -6.70
CA SER A 383 0.53 -5.08 -8.05
C SER A 383 -0.04 -6.49 -8.03
N ARG A 384 -1.23 -6.66 -8.61
CA ARG A 384 -1.86 -7.96 -8.86
C ARG A 384 -1.84 -8.27 -10.35
N SER A 385 -1.87 -9.56 -10.71
CA SER A 385 -1.99 -9.95 -12.11
C SER A 385 -3.33 -9.45 -12.68
N TYR A 386 -3.36 -9.17 -13.99
CA TYR A 386 -4.61 -8.76 -14.67
C TYR A 386 -5.74 -9.78 -14.43
N GLY A 387 -5.42 -11.08 -14.48
CA GLY A 387 -6.40 -12.15 -14.27
C GLY A 387 -6.97 -12.15 -12.84
N ASP A 388 -6.13 -11.97 -11.83
CA ASP A 388 -6.57 -11.90 -10.43
C ASP A 388 -7.45 -10.67 -10.18
N GLU A 389 -7.06 -9.52 -10.71
CA GLU A 389 -7.83 -8.29 -10.56
C GLU A 389 -9.17 -8.37 -11.29
N LEU A 390 -9.20 -8.92 -12.52
CA LEU A 390 -10.43 -9.17 -13.27
C LEU A 390 -11.36 -10.12 -12.50
N LEU A 391 -10.84 -11.20 -11.93
CA LEU A 391 -11.63 -12.16 -11.16
C LEU A 391 -12.28 -11.49 -9.94
N ARG A 392 -11.55 -10.59 -9.25
CA ARG A 392 -12.09 -9.80 -8.12
C ARG A 392 -13.16 -8.82 -8.57
N CYS A 393 -12.98 -8.17 -9.72
CA CYS A 393 -13.97 -7.26 -10.30
C CYS A 393 -15.23 -8.00 -10.74
N LYS A 394 -15.11 -9.21 -11.29
CA LYS A 394 -16.25 -10.04 -11.68
C LYS A 394 -17.19 -10.43 -10.54
N ARG A 395 -16.74 -10.40 -9.31
CA ARG A 395 -17.58 -10.56 -8.12
C ARG A 395 -18.68 -9.47 -8.03
N TYR A 396 -18.47 -8.31 -8.63
CA TYR A 396 -19.36 -7.15 -8.58
C TYR A 396 -20.03 -6.86 -9.93
N TYR A 397 -19.27 -6.99 -11.00
CA TYR A 397 -19.78 -6.85 -12.35
C TYR A 397 -19.11 -7.89 -13.25
N HIS A 398 -19.95 -8.73 -13.85
CA HIS A 398 -19.47 -9.78 -14.75
C HIS A 398 -20.02 -9.51 -16.14
N HIS A 399 -19.19 -8.99 -17.02
CA HIS A 399 -19.48 -8.87 -18.43
C HIS A 399 -19.29 -10.26 -19.05
N TRP A 400 -20.40 -10.91 -19.41
CA TRP A 400 -20.38 -12.27 -19.94
C TRP A 400 -20.05 -12.30 -21.42
N VAL A 401 -20.60 -11.35 -22.18
CA VAL A 401 -20.45 -11.26 -23.64
C VAL A 401 -20.19 -9.83 -24.04
N ASP A 402 -19.10 -9.61 -24.76
CA ASP A 402 -18.79 -8.35 -25.43
C ASP A 402 -19.46 -8.25 -26.81
N SER A 403 -19.62 -7.02 -27.29
CA SER A 403 -20.00 -6.75 -28.67
C SER A 403 -18.88 -7.20 -29.64
N TRP A 404 -19.23 -8.00 -30.62
CA TRP A 404 -18.26 -8.60 -31.53
C TRP A 404 -18.51 -8.20 -32.97
N THR A 405 -17.44 -8.14 -33.75
CA THR A 405 -17.50 -7.95 -35.22
C THR A 405 -17.93 -9.20 -35.99
N ALA A 406 -18.15 -10.31 -35.30
CA ALA A 406 -18.61 -11.59 -35.90
C ALA A 406 -19.52 -12.33 -34.93
N GLU A 407 -20.37 -13.20 -35.43
CA GLU A 407 -21.24 -14.08 -34.63
C GLU A 407 -20.44 -14.89 -33.60
N LYS A 408 -20.86 -14.90 -32.35
CA LYS A 408 -20.26 -15.67 -31.27
C LYS A 408 -21.29 -16.53 -30.55
N THR A 409 -20.89 -17.75 -30.24
CA THR A 409 -21.69 -18.66 -29.42
C THR A 409 -21.52 -18.29 -27.93
N LEU A 410 -22.63 -18.20 -27.20
CA LEU A 410 -22.61 -17.85 -25.76
C LEU A 410 -22.09 -18.97 -24.83
N GLY A 411 -21.69 -20.11 -25.39
CA GLY A 411 -21.12 -21.22 -24.61
C GLY A 411 -22.11 -21.92 -23.67
N MET A 412 -23.40 -21.62 -23.78
CA MET A 412 -24.45 -22.21 -22.97
C MET A 412 -25.30 -23.16 -23.80
N ILE A 413 -25.68 -24.29 -23.21
CA ILE A 413 -26.67 -25.18 -23.80
C ILE A 413 -28.04 -24.68 -23.35
N TRP A 414 -28.87 -24.26 -24.29
CA TRP A 414 -30.24 -23.89 -24.04
C TRP A 414 -31.15 -25.07 -24.38
N ALA A 415 -32.23 -25.21 -23.66
CA ALA A 415 -33.26 -26.20 -23.95
C ALA A 415 -34.56 -25.50 -24.34
N SER A 416 -35.19 -25.91 -25.43
CA SER A 416 -36.54 -25.46 -25.78
C SER A 416 -37.51 -25.93 -24.69
N TYR A 417 -38.17 -25.03 -24.03
CA TYR A 417 -39.13 -25.30 -22.97
C TYR A 417 -40.54 -25.43 -23.50
N ASP A 418 -40.91 -24.60 -24.45
CA ASP A 418 -42.17 -24.61 -25.16
C ASP A 418 -41.95 -24.12 -26.62
N SER A 419 -43.02 -23.91 -27.38
CA SER A 419 -42.95 -23.41 -28.74
C SER A 419 -42.47 -21.96 -28.89
N SER A 420 -42.33 -21.23 -27.80
CA SER A 420 -42.04 -19.80 -27.79
C SER A 420 -40.83 -19.40 -26.95
N GLY A 421 -40.24 -20.33 -26.18
CA GLY A 421 -39.17 -19.97 -25.26
C GLY A 421 -38.08 -21.03 -25.11
N ALA A 422 -36.89 -20.56 -24.70
CA ALA A 422 -35.75 -21.41 -24.37
C ALA A 422 -35.18 -21.01 -23.02
N HIS A 423 -34.74 -21.99 -22.24
CA HIS A 423 -34.15 -21.80 -20.90
C HIS A 423 -32.69 -22.22 -20.90
N ALA A 424 -31.87 -21.50 -20.17
CA ALA A 424 -30.50 -21.87 -19.84
C ALA A 424 -30.20 -21.65 -18.37
N CYS A 425 -29.42 -22.56 -17.80
CA CYS A 425 -28.83 -22.35 -16.47
C CYS A 425 -27.37 -21.98 -16.62
N LEU A 426 -26.99 -20.87 -16.03
CA LEU A 426 -25.66 -20.30 -16.09
C LEU A 426 -25.04 -20.33 -14.68
N LYS A 427 -23.84 -20.86 -14.59
CA LYS A 427 -23.02 -20.74 -13.38
C LYS A 427 -22.08 -19.55 -13.53
N LEU A 428 -22.12 -18.63 -12.58
CA LEU A 428 -21.20 -17.51 -12.50
C LEU A 428 -19.96 -17.91 -11.70
N ASP A 429 -18.79 -17.64 -12.24
CA ASP A 429 -17.51 -17.84 -11.61
C ASP A 429 -16.66 -16.58 -11.82
N PRO A 430 -16.26 -15.91 -10.73
CA PRO A 430 -16.52 -16.23 -9.31
C PRO A 430 -17.99 -16.01 -8.90
N GLN A 431 -18.34 -16.52 -7.73
CA GLN A 431 -19.61 -16.18 -7.07
C GLN A 431 -19.73 -14.67 -6.91
N MET A 432 -20.85 -14.10 -7.33
CA MET A 432 -21.08 -12.66 -7.20
C MET A 432 -21.39 -12.26 -5.75
N ARG A 433 -21.21 -10.99 -5.42
CA ARG A 433 -21.43 -10.46 -4.07
C ARG A 433 -22.88 -10.68 -3.57
N ALA A 434 -23.83 -10.43 -4.44
CA ALA A 434 -25.26 -10.58 -4.17
C ALA A 434 -25.92 -11.20 -5.42
N ILE A 435 -27.19 -11.50 -5.33
CA ILE A 435 -27.99 -11.86 -6.51
C ILE A 435 -27.92 -10.70 -7.50
N PRO A 436 -27.37 -10.90 -8.72
CA PRO A 436 -27.13 -9.79 -9.62
C PRO A 436 -28.38 -9.33 -10.36
N THR A 437 -28.34 -8.11 -10.84
CA THR A 437 -29.28 -7.61 -11.85
C THR A 437 -28.76 -7.99 -13.23
N LEU A 438 -29.62 -8.52 -14.07
CA LEU A 438 -29.31 -8.75 -15.48
C LEU A 438 -29.27 -7.43 -16.24
N LYS A 439 -28.21 -7.20 -16.98
CA LYS A 439 -28.03 -6.09 -17.92
C LYS A 439 -27.97 -6.65 -19.34
N VAL A 440 -28.90 -6.28 -20.19
CA VAL A 440 -28.99 -6.64 -21.62
C VAL A 440 -29.15 -5.35 -22.41
N ALA A 441 -28.29 -5.10 -23.37
CA ALA A 441 -28.37 -3.89 -24.18
C ALA A 441 -29.52 -4.00 -25.20
N ASN A 442 -29.57 -5.12 -25.92
CA ASN A 442 -30.63 -5.37 -26.93
C ASN A 442 -30.86 -6.89 -27.06
N ALA A 443 -32.01 -7.35 -26.61
CA ALA A 443 -32.36 -8.78 -26.63
C ALA A 443 -32.52 -9.35 -28.06
N THR A 444 -32.94 -8.50 -29.00
CA THR A 444 -33.14 -8.91 -30.42
C THR A 444 -31.85 -9.17 -31.18
N ASP A 445 -30.71 -8.83 -30.61
CA ASP A 445 -29.38 -9.10 -31.18
C ASP A 445 -28.88 -10.53 -30.87
N ALA A 446 -29.59 -11.28 -30.04
CA ALA A 446 -29.33 -12.69 -29.80
C ALA A 446 -30.30 -13.55 -30.63
N TRP A 447 -29.86 -14.73 -31.05
CA TRP A 447 -30.63 -15.70 -31.78
C TRP A 447 -30.24 -17.12 -31.39
N VAL A 448 -31.21 -17.99 -31.47
CA VAL A 448 -31.04 -19.42 -31.22
C VAL A 448 -30.80 -20.17 -32.54
N TYR A 449 -29.90 -21.15 -32.46
CA TYR A 449 -29.65 -22.07 -33.58
C TYR A 449 -30.01 -23.49 -33.12
N ILE A 450 -31.10 -24.02 -33.69
CA ILE A 450 -31.62 -25.36 -33.42
C ILE A 450 -31.90 -26.08 -34.78
N ASP A 451 -31.38 -27.29 -34.91
CA ASP A 451 -31.66 -28.17 -36.07
C ASP A 451 -31.39 -27.55 -37.46
N GLY A 452 -30.41 -26.65 -37.55
CA GLY A 452 -30.11 -25.96 -38.82
C GLY A 452 -30.94 -24.71 -39.09
N ASN A 453 -31.89 -24.37 -38.21
CA ASN A 453 -32.70 -23.16 -38.30
C ASN A 453 -32.23 -22.13 -37.25
N SER A 454 -32.26 -20.86 -37.63
CA SER A 454 -32.00 -19.74 -36.76
C SER A 454 -33.27 -18.96 -36.50
N ASP A 455 -33.52 -18.60 -35.24
CA ASP A 455 -34.62 -17.74 -34.86
C ASP A 455 -34.16 -16.67 -33.86
N ASN A 456 -34.75 -15.47 -33.95
CA ASN A 456 -34.34 -14.36 -33.10
C ASN A 456 -35.08 -14.39 -31.76
N PHE A 457 -34.42 -14.03 -30.69
CA PHE A 457 -35.10 -13.74 -29.46
C PHE A 457 -35.71 -12.32 -29.50
N ASP A 458 -36.93 -12.18 -29.01
CA ASP A 458 -37.53 -10.88 -28.78
C ASP A 458 -37.08 -10.30 -27.44
N THR A 459 -36.87 -11.14 -26.44
CA THR A 459 -36.43 -10.73 -25.13
C THR A 459 -35.52 -11.79 -24.49
N ILE A 460 -34.50 -11.33 -23.75
CA ILE A 460 -33.74 -12.14 -22.77
C ILE A 460 -34.04 -11.56 -21.39
N GLN A 461 -34.53 -12.38 -20.51
CA GLN A 461 -34.83 -11.92 -19.14
C GLN A 461 -34.38 -12.96 -18.12
N ALA A 462 -34.25 -12.47 -16.92
CA ALA A 462 -34.13 -13.31 -15.75
C ALA A 462 -35.47 -13.99 -15.47
N ASN A 463 -35.45 -15.27 -15.21
CA ASN A 463 -36.69 -15.93 -14.74
C ASN A 463 -37.02 -15.40 -13.36
N SER A 464 -38.14 -14.72 -13.26
CA SER A 464 -38.41 -13.59 -12.38
C SER A 464 -38.64 -13.91 -10.92
N THR A 465 -38.44 -15.06 -10.35
CA THR A 465 -38.72 -15.21 -8.91
C THR A 465 -38.01 -16.39 -8.25
N GLY A 466 -37.07 -16.04 -7.39
CA GLY A 466 -36.62 -16.96 -6.33
C GLY A 466 -35.72 -18.13 -6.78
N ARG A 467 -35.39 -18.22 -8.07
CA ARG A 467 -34.56 -19.28 -8.63
C ARG A 467 -33.11 -18.88 -8.87
N TRP A 468 -32.82 -17.58 -8.67
CA TRP A 468 -31.47 -17.06 -8.80
C TRP A 468 -30.74 -17.10 -7.46
N THR A 469 -29.47 -17.39 -7.57
CA THR A 469 -28.53 -17.21 -6.47
C THR A 469 -27.42 -16.27 -6.93
N ASN A 470 -26.54 -15.91 -6.05
CA ASN A 470 -25.33 -15.15 -6.41
C ASN A 470 -24.31 -15.98 -7.21
N GLN A 471 -24.59 -17.24 -7.52
CA GLN A 471 -23.73 -18.14 -8.27
C GLN A 471 -24.43 -18.80 -9.47
N THR A 472 -25.73 -18.99 -9.41
CA THR A 472 -26.49 -19.70 -10.45
C THR A 472 -27.65 -18.85 -10.91
N ILE A 473 -27.77 -18.69 -12.21
CA ILE A 473 -28.76 -17.83 -12.86
C ILE A 473 -29.51 -18.64 -13.93
N GLU A 474 -30.84 -18.61 -13.88
CA GLU A 474 -31.67 -19.12 -14.94
C GLU A 474 -32.05 -17.98 -15.88
N LEU A 475 -31.60 -18.07 -17.12
CA LEU A 475 -31.98 -17.18 -18.21
C LEU A 475 -33.15 -17.76 -18.98
N TYR A 476 -34.08 -16.93 -19.35
CA TYR A 476 -35.21 -17.24 -20.15
C TYR A 476 -35.27 -16.30 -21.35
N ALA A 477 -35.30 -16.88 -22.52
CA ALA A 477 -35.39 -16.14 -23.77
C ALA A 477 -36.75 -16.46 -24.45
N LEU A 478 -37.49 -15.41 -24.73
CA LEU A 478 -38.80 -15.46 -25.42
C LEU A 478 -38.64 -14.98 -26.84
N GLY A 479 -39.31 -15.67 -27.75
CA GLY A 479 -39.46 -15.34 -29.15
C GLY A 479 -40.45 -16.33 -29.79
N ASN A 480 -40.88 -16.06 -30.96
CA ASN A 480 -41.69 -17.02 -31.77
C ASN A 480 -40.78 -18.16 -32.28
N LEU A 481 -40.20 -18.91 -31.36
CA LEU A 481 -39.27 -19.96 -31.71
C LEU A 481 -40.03 -21.11 -32.40
N SER A 482 -39.82 -21.29 -33.68
CA SER A 482 -40.30 -22.47 -34.44
C SER A 482 -39.49 -23.71 -34.07
N THR A 483 -39.51 -24.10 -32.78
CA THR A 483 -38.65 -25.17 -32.26
C THR A 483 -39.46 -26.39 -31.81
N THR A 484 -38.80 -27.53 -31.81
CA THR A 484 -39.34 -28.76 -31.23
C THR A 484 -38.96 -28.81 -29.73
N LEU A 485 -39.95 -29.06 -28.89
CA LEU A 485 -39.79 -29.20 -27.45
C LEU A 485 -38.67 -30.18 -27.05
N GLY A 486 -37.86 -29.80 -26.08
CA GLY A 486 -36.82 -30.65 -25.49
C GLY A 486 -35.53 -30.73 -26.32
N ARG A 487 -35.38 -29.95 -27.38
CA ARG A 487 -34.14 -29.92 -28.18
C ARG A 487 -33.11 -28.98 -27.56
N ALA A 488 -31.86 -29.41 -27.56
CA ALA A 488 -30.73 -28.57 -27.19
C ALA A 488 -30.44 -27.56 -28.31
N ALA A 489 -30.09 -26.33 -27.89
CA ALA A 489 -29.81 -25.22 -28.80
C ALA A 489 -28.50 -24.52 -28.47
N PHE A 490 -27.90 -23.90 -29.49
CA PHE A 490 -26.84 -22.92 -29.30
C PHE A 490 -27.44 -21.52 -29.38
N VAL A 491 -27.05 -20.65 -28.44
CA VAL A 491 -27.36 -19.23 -28.53
C VAL A 491 -26.16 -18.49 -29.09
N ARG A 492 -26.40 -17.66 -30.06
CA ARG A 492 -25.39 -16.81 -30.69
C ARG A 492 -25.83 -15.36 -30.59
N VAL A 493 -24.85 -14.46 -30.53
CA VAL A 493 -25.08 -13.02 -30.68
C VAL A 493 -24.76 -12.57 -32.10
N LYS A 494 -25.53 -11.64 -32.61
CA LYS A 494 -25.33 -11.04 -33.93
C LYS A 494 -24.06 -10.21 -33.98
N SER A 495 -23.53 -10.07 -35.19
CA SER A 495 -22.35 -9.25 -35.49
C SER A 495 -22.62 -7.75 -35.55
N THR A 496 -23.60 -7.23 -34.80
CA THR A 496 -23.86 -5.79 -34.76
C THR A 496 -22.81 -5.08 -33.90
N PRO A 497 -21.97 -4.20 -34.46
CA PRO A 497 -20.91 -3.57 -33.71
C PRO A 497 -21.45 -2.74 -32.54
N ASN A 498 -20.88 -2.93 -31.35
CA ASN A 498 -20.95 -2.06 -30.16
C ASN A 498 -22.30 -1.93 -29.43
N THR A 499 -23.30 -2.76 -29.66
CA THR A 499 -24.61 -2.60 -29.02
C THR A 499 -25.11 -3.81 -28.24
N THR A 500 -24.56 -4.99 -28.44
CA THR A 500 -25.02 -6.20 -27.74
C THR A 500 -24.09 -6.57 -26.60
N TYR A 501 -24.60 -6.57 -25.38
CA TYR A 501 -23.92 -7.14 -24.25
C TYR A 501 -24.88 -7.88 -23.33
N LEU A 502 -24.35 -8.88 -22.65
CA LEU A 502 -24.99 -9.59 -21.55
C LEU A 502 -24.08 -9.49 -20.35
N ALA A 503 -24.55 -8.89 -19.28
CA ALA A 503 -23.77 -8.70 -18.07
C ALA A 503 -24.64 -8.88 -16.82
N PHE A 504 -23.96 -9.15 -15.70
CA PHE A 504 -24.53 -9.32 -14.37
C PHE A 504 -23.94 -8.29 -13.43
N ASP A 505 -24.82 -7.51 -12.80
CA ASP A 505 -24.46 -6.35 -11.97
C ASP A 505 -24.87 -6.60 -10.51
N ALA A 506 -23.90 -6.66 -9.61
CA ALA A 506 -24.06 -6.79 -8.17
C ALA A 506 -23.20 -5.76 -7.43
N GLU A 507 -23.02 -4.56 -8.01
CA GLU A 507 -22.26 -3.47 -7.36
C GLU A 507 -22.87 -3.06 -6.01
N LEU A 508 -22.05 -2.40 -5.17
CA LEU A 508 -22.40 -1.93 -3.83
C LEU A 508 -23.17 -0.60 -3.86
#